data_0514bfb6e55104aad19e6aa5b9224f56
#
_entry.id   0514bfb6e55104aad19e6aa5b9224f56
#
_cell.length_a   1.000
_cell.length_b   1.000
_cell.length_c   1.000
_cell.angle_alpha   90.00
_cell.angle_beta   90.00
_cell.angle_gamma   90.00
#
_symmetry.space_group_name_H-M   'P 1'
#
loop_
_entity.id
_entity.type
_entity.pdbx_description
1 polymer ?
#
loop_
_entity_poly.entity_id
_entity_poly.type
_entity_poly.pdbx_seq_one_letter_code
_entity_poly.pdbx_strand_id
1 'polypeptide(L)'
;GGGSVVITSSVAGVTGASLLSPYVMSKHAVVGLTKSAAKECAEMKIRVNSVNPSPVETQMMRVLEDGFSEITGEETSKGSLAEQIPLGRYAEADEIAKLMLFLSSDESEFITGSVHTIDGGFTA
;
A
#
# COMPACT_ATOMS: atom_id res chain seq x y z
N GLY A 1 18.65 0.90 21.92
CA GLY A 1 17.72 1.42 20.99
C GLY A 1 17.62 0.67 19.70
N GLY A 2 16.77 1.17 18.85
CA GLY A 2 16.42 0.57 17.59
C GLY A 2 14.91 0.58 17.43
N GLY A 3 14.44 0.13 16.30
CA GLY A 3 13.02 0.10 16.04
C GLY A 3 12.67 -0.29 14.60
N SER A 4 11.38 -0.29 14.34
CA SER A 4 10.85 -0.56 13.02
C SER A 4 9.73 0.42 12.71
N VAL A 5 9.83 1.07 11.56
CA VAL A 5 8.80 1.96 11.03
C VAL A 5 8.19 1.30 9.80
N VAL A 6 6.88 1.17 9.78
CA VAL A 6 6.14 0.63 8.64
C VAL A 6 5.22 1.73 8.13
N ILE A 7 5.43 2.11 6.88
CA ILE A 7 4.68 3.20 6.26
C ILE A 7 3.68 2.62 5.26
N THR A 8 2.43 3.01 5.36
CA THR A 8 1.40 2.55 4.44
C THR A 8 1.39 3.42 3.19
N SER A 9 1.81 2.84 2.06
CA SER A 9 1.64 3.41 0.74
C SER A 9 0.45 2.73 0.05
N SER A 10 0.63 2.34 -1.21
CA SER A 10 -0.39 1.72 -2.04
C SER A 10 0.28 1.10 -3.25
N VAL A 11 -0.42 0.28 -4.00
CA VAL A 11 -0.01 -0.06 -5.37
C VAL A 11 0.18 1.22 -6.20
N ALA A 12 -0.55 2.28 -5.90
CA ALA A 12 -0.36 3.59 -6.52
C ALA A 12 1.00 4.23 -6.21
N GLY A 13 1.76 3.67 -5.30
CA GLY A 13 3.14 4.08 -5.01
C GLY A 13 4.16 3.46 -5.97
N VAL A 14 3.77 2.46 -6.75
CA VAL A 14 4.65 1.75 -7.69
C VAL A 14 4.09 1.66 -9.11
N THR A 15 2.88 2.15 -9.33
CA THR A 15 2.23 2.15 -10.64
C THR A 15 1.38 3.42 -10.80
N GLY A 16 0.93 3.70 -12.01
CA GLY A 16 0.03 4.80 -12.27
C GLY A 16 -1.43 4.41 -12.14
N ALA A 17 -2.30 5.40 -11.99
CA ALA A 17 -3.75 5.21 -12.00
C ALA A 17 -4.41 6.43 -12.64
N SER A 18 -5.19 6.20 -13.68
CA SER A 18 -5.91 7.27 -14.37
C SER A 18 -6.87 7.98 -13.41
N LEU A 19 -6.99 9.28 -13.55
CA LEU A 19 -7.84 10.15 -12.73
C LEU A 19 -7.41 10.29 -11.25
N LEU A 20 -6.24 9.75 -10.89
CA LEU A 20 -5.75 9.77 -9.52
C LEU A 20 -4.34 10.36 -9.39
N SER A 21 -3.95 11.28 -10.30
CA SER A 21 -2.59 11.83 -10.30
C SER A 21 -2.10 12.37 -8.95
N PRO A 22 -2.88 13.16 -8.21
CA PRO A 22 -2.43 13.65 -6.90
C PRO A 22 -2.21 12.51 -5.89
N TYR A 23 -3.08 11.52 -5.90
CA TYR A 23 -2.97 10.35 -5.03
C TYR A 23 -1.72 9.54 -5.37
N VAL A 24 -1.53 9.22 -6.65
CA VAL A 24 -0.36 8.50 -7.16
C VAL A 24 0.93 9.23 -6.78
N MET A 25 0.97 10.54 -6.99
CA MET A 25 2.12 11.36 -6.62
C MET A 25 2.42 11.26 -5.13
N SER A 26 1.41 11.36 -4.28
CA SER A 26 1.59 11.30 -2.82
C SER A 26 2.11 9.92 -2.37
N LYS A 27 1.64 8.85 -3.00
CA LYS A 27 2.07 7.49 -2.64
C LYS A 27 3.46 7.15 -3.16
N HIS A 28 3.86 7.68 -4.31
CA HIS A 28 5.25 7.59 -4.78
C HIS A 28 6.20 8.36 -3.87
N ALA A 29 5.78 9.54 -3.37
CA ALA A 29 6.58 10.31 -2.43
C ALA A 29 6.85 9.53 -1.15
N VAL A 30 5.86 8.83 -0.63
CA VAL A 30 6.00 7.98 0.56
C VAL A 30 6.99 6.84 0.33
N VAL A 31 6.99 6.24 -0.85
CA VAL A 31 7.97 5.20 -1.22
C VAL A 31 9.38 5.76 -1.27
N GLY A 32 9.56 6.94 -1.88
CA GLY A 32 10.85 7.62 -1.92
C GLY A 32 11.36 7.95 -0.51
N LEU A 33 10.49 8.46 0.33
CA LEU A 33 10.81 8.74 1.73
C LEU A 33 11.24 7.46 2.47
N THR A 34 10.54 6.36 2.27
CA THR A 34 10.87 5.06 2.87
C THR A 34 12.32 4.66 2.57
N LYS A 35 12.71 4.78 1.31
CA LYS A 35 14.06 4.39 0.87
C LYS A 35 15.14 5.29 1.47
N SER A 36 14.94 6.59 1.47
CA SER A 36 15.89 7.54 2.04
C SER A 36 16.00 7.41 3.55
N ALA A 37 14.85 7.36 4.23
CA ALA A 37 14.82 7.23 5.68
C ALA A 37 15.47 5.92 6.15
N ALA A 38 15.30 4.83 5.42
CA ALA A 38 15.95 3.57 5.76
C ALA A 38 17.48 3.70 5.80
N LYS A 39 18.05 4.42 4.83
CA LYS A 39 19.50 4.65 4.79
C LYS A 39 19.97 5.61 5.87
N GLU A 40 19.20 6.67 6.11
CA GLU A 40 19.52 7.66 7.12
C GLU A 40 19.45 7.12 8.54
N CYS A 41 18.50 6.20 8.79
CA CYS A 41 18.25 5.67 10.13
C CYS A 41 18.99 4.36 10.43
N ALA A 42 19.72 3.81 9.47
CA ALA A 42 20.36 2.50 9.62
C ALA A 42 21.34 2.43 10.78
N GLU A 43 22.13 3.48 10.98
CA GLU A 43 23.10 3.52 12.09
C GLU A 43 22.44 3.53 13.46
N MET A 44 21.21 4.03 13.54
CA MET A 44 20.41 4.00 14.76
C MET A 44 19.69 2.66 14.96
N LYS A 45 19.90 1.71 14.06
CA LYS A 45 19.24 0.41 14.06
C LYS A 45 17.70 0.54 13.95
N ILE A 46 17.26 1.52 13.19
CA ILE A 46 15.85 1.71 12.89
C ILE A 46 15.63 1.29 11.44
N ARG A 47 14.73 0.33 11.26
CA ARG A 47 14.32 -0.15 9.93
C ARG A 47 13.11 0.65 9.45
N VAL A 48 13.06 0.91 8.15
CA VAL A 48 11.93 1.64 7.54
C VAL A 48 11.53 0.92 6.28
N ASN A 49 10.28 0.47 6.24
CA ASN A 49 9.73 -0.27 5.09
C ASN A 49 8.35 0.26 4.75
N SER A 50 7.93 0.07 3.52
CA SER A 50 6.56 0.40 3.11
C SER A 50 5.74 -0.84 2.79
N VAL A 51 4.45 -0.73 3.05
CA VAL A 51 3.45 -1.72 2.66
C VAL A 51 2.58 -1.08 1.59
N ASN A 52 2.41 -1.77 0.47
CA ASN A 52 1.74 -1.25 -0.71
C ASN A 52 0.58 -2.15 -1.11
N PRO A 53 -0.60 -1.98 -0.46
CA PRO A 53 -1.75 -2.81 -0.77
C PRO A 53 -2.50 -2.37 -2.03
N SER A 54 -3.17 -3.32 -2.65
CA SER A 54 -4.27 -3.08 -3.58
C SER A 54 -5.53 -2.66 -2.79
N PRO A 55 -6.68 -2.45 -3.44
CA PRO A 55 -7.90 -2.17 -2.68
C PRO A 55 -8.15 -3.16 -1.55
N VAL A 56 -8.48 -2.62 -0.39
CA VAL A 56 -8.76 -3.37 0.84
C VAL A 56 -10.23 -3.18 1.19
N GLU A 57 -10.86 -4.23 1.66
CA GLU A 57 -12.27 -4.23 2.07
C GLU A 57 -12.45 -3.32 3.29
N THR A 58 -12.66 -2.03 3.06
CA THR A 58 -12.77 -0.99 4.10
C THR A 58 -13.84 0.03 3.74
N GLN A 59 -14.27 0.79 4.74
CA GLN A 59 -15.18 1.92 4.52
C GLN A 59 -14.58 2.97 3.59
N MET A 60 -13.28 3.22 3.70
CA MET A 60 -12.57 4.16 2.80
C MET A 60 -12.72 3.72 1.34
N MET A 61 -12.63 2.43 1.07
CA MET A 61 -12.78 1.91 -0.30
C MET A 61 -14.18 2.15 -0.84
N ARG A 62 -15.22 2.09 0.01
CA ARG A 62 -16.59 2.41 -0.40
C ARG A 62 -16.72 3.87 -0.81
N VAL A 63 -16.11 4.76 -0.05
CA VAL A 63 -16.09 6.19 -0.39
C VAL A 63 -15.39 6.43 -1.73
N LEU A 64 -14.30 5.74 -2.00
CA LEU A 64 -13.59 5.84 -3.28
C LEU A 64 -14.43 5.31 -4.44
N GLU A 65 -15.10 4.20 -4.28
CA GLU A 65 -15.98 3.62 -5.29
C GLU A 65 -17.12 4.60 -5.63
N ASP A 66 -17.75 5.19 -4.62
CA ASP A 66 -18.81 6.19 -4.81
C ASP A 66 -18.29 7.44 -5.54
N GLY A 67 -17.07 7.89 -5.18
CA GLY A 67 -16.42 9.02 -5.84
C GLY A 67 -16.15 8.74 -7.32
N PHE A 68 -15.73 7.55 -7.67
CA PHE A 68 -15.54 7.15 -9.06
C PHE A 68 -16.85 7.16 -9.84
N SER A 69 -17.94 6.69 -9.24
CA SER A 69 -19.27 6.74 -9.86
C SER A 69 -19.70 8.16 -10.20
N GLU A 70 -19.45 9.11 -9.29
CA GLU A 70 -19.78 10.53 -9.51
C GLU A 70 -18.94 11.16 -10.63
N ILE A 71 -17.65 10.84 -10.69
CA ILE A 71 -16.73 11.42 -11.67
C ILE A 71 -16.96 10.85 -13.08
N THR A 72 -17.13 9.55 -13.20
CA THR A 72 -17.23 8.85 -14.49
C THR A 72 -18.65 8.77 -15.01
N GLY A 73 -19.66 8.95 -14.16
CA GLY A 73 -21.06 8.73 -14.50
C GLY A 73 -21.43 7.27 -14.66
N GLU A 74 -20.50 6.36 -14.39
CA GLU A 74 -20.75 4.92 -14.42
C GLU A 74 -21.11 4.43 -13.03
N GLU A 75 -22.04 3.50 -12.93
CA GLU A 75 -22.39 2.89 -11.67
C GLU A 75 -21.26 1.96 -11.21
N THR A 76 -20.73 2.25 -10.00
CA THR A 76 -19.66 1.45 -9.39
C THR A 76 -20.24 0.68 -8.21
N SER A 77 -20.19 -0.63 -8.28
CA SER A 77 -20.68 -1.48 -7.20
C SER A 77 -19.59 -1.79 -6.18
N LYS A 78 -20.01 -2.30 -5.04
CA LYS A 78 -19.11 -2.81 -4.01
C LYS A 78 -18.16 -3.87 -4.60
N GLY A 79 -16.86 -3.67 -4.44
CA GLY A 79 -15.85 -4.59 -4.94
C GLY A 79 -15.65 -4.51 -6.45
N SER A 80 -16.06 -3.41 -7.09
CA SER A 80 -16.01 -3.25 -8.55
C SER A 80 -14.61 -3.36 -9.15
N LEU A 81 -13.56 -3.03 -8.36
CA LEU A 81 -12.18 -3.11 -8.82
C LEU A 81 -11.58 -4.51 -8.64
N ALA A 82 -12.31 -5.45 -8.04
CA ALA A 82 -11.82 -6.80 -7.80
C ALA A 82 -11.46 -7.55 -9.08
N GLU A 83 -12.13 -7.24 -10.19
CA GLU A 83 -11.85 -7.85 -11.50
C GLU A 83 -10.44 -7.54 -12.02
N GLN A 84 -9.86 -6.42 -11.56
CA GLN A 84 -8.51 -6.03 -11.93
C GLN A 84 -7.44 -6.71 -11.08
N ILE A 85 -7.84 -7.42 -10.05
CA ILE A 85 -6.94 -8.14 -9.15
C ILE A 85 -6.94 -9.62 -9.57
N PRO A 86 -5.77 -10.18 -9.95
CA PRO A 86 -5.72 -11.58 -10.38
C PRO A 86 -6.32 -12.59 -9.41
N LEU A 87 -6.18 -12.36 -8.09
CA LEU A 87 -6.82 -13.23 -7.11
C LEU A 87 -8.33 -13.01 -6.98
N GLY A 88 -8.90 -12.04 -7.69
CA GLY A 88 -10.34 -11.88 -7.86
C GLY A 88 -11.10 -11.27 -6.70
N ARG A 89 -10.42 -10.69 -5.73
CA ARG A 89 -11.04 -10.08 -4.56
C ARG A 89 -10.20 -8.97 -3.98
N TYR A 90 -10.82 -8.10 -3.19
CA TYR A 90 -10.09 -7.17 -2.35
C TYR A 90 -9.40 -7.93 -1.20
N ALA A 91 -8.30 -7.37 -0.71
CA ALA A 91 -7.67 -7.89 0.50
C ALA A 91 -8.56 -7.58 1.71
N GLU A 92 -8.46 -8.41 2.74
CA GLU A 92 -9.02 -8.11 4.04
C GLU A 92 -8.01 -7.29 4.85
N ALA A 93 -8.50 -6.41 5.71
CA ALA A 93 -7.63 -5.57 6.54
C ALA A 93 -6.65 -6.42 7.38
N ASP A 94 -7.11 -7.58 7.83
CA ASP A 94 -6.30 -8.51 8.61
C ASP A 94 -5.09 -9.05 7.85
N GLU A 95 -5.22 -9.24 6.55
CA GLU A 95 -4.11 -9.67 5.69
C GLU A 95 -3.01 -8.62 5.62
N ILE A 96 -3.39 -7.36 5.53
CA ILE A 96 -2.44 -6.24 5.54
C ILE A 96 -1.77 -6.13 6.92
N ALA A 97 -2.56 -6.27 7.98
CA ALA A 97 -2.07 -6.20 9.35
C ALA A 97 -1.02 -7.28 9.65
N LYS A 98 -1.18 -8.48 9.11
CA LYS A 98 -0.21 -9.57 9.29
C LYS A 98 1.15 -9.23 8.69
N LEU A 99 1.17 -8.63 7.51
CA LEU A 99 2.42 -8.17 6.89
C LEU A 99 3.06 -7.06 7.73
N MET A 100 2.27 -6.09 8.18
CA MET A 100 2.76 -5.01 9.02
C MET A 100 3.36 -5.53 10.33
N LEU A 101 2.73 -6.52 10.93
CA LEU A 101 3.22 -7.16 12.14
C LEU A 101 4.57 -7.84 11.90
N PHE A 102 4.71 -8.59 10.81
CA PHE A 102 5.96 -9.23 10.42
C PHE A 102 7.09 -8.20 10.26
N LEU A 103 6.82 -7.11 9.55
CA LEU A 103 7.81 -6.04 9.33
C LEU A 103 8.16 -5.29 10.60
N SER A 104 7.26 -5.27 11.58
CA SER A 104 7.48 -4.63 12.87
C SER A 104 8.24 -5.52 13.85
N SER A 105 8.32 -6.81 13.58
CA SER A 105 8.91 -7.77 14.49
C SER A 105 10.38 -8.03 14.21
N ASP A 106 11.06 -8.71 15.13
CA ASP A 106 12.45 -9.10 14.97
C ASP A 106 12.66 -10.22 13.93
N GLU A 107 11.58 -10.81 13.45
CA GLU A 107 11.64 -11.80 12.37
C GLU A 107 12.11 -11.21 11.04
N SER A 108 12.04 -9.89 10.90
CA SER A 108 12.41 -9.17 9.67
C SER A 108 13.64 -8.26 9.86
N GLU A 109 14.57 -8.64 10.72
CA GLU A 109 15.73 -7.80 11.09
C GLU A 109 16.62 -7.37 9.91
N PHE A 110 16.67 -8.15 8.85
CA PHE A 110 17.50 -7.80 7.68
C PHE A 110 16.72 -7.10 6.57
N ILE A 111 15.49 -6.68 6.85
CA ILE A 111 14.61 -6.01 5.88
C ILE A 111 14.49 -4.54 6.25
N THR A 112 15.04 -3.66 5.39
CA THR A 112 14.86 -2.21 5.51
C THR A 112 14.94 -1.57 4.11
N GLY A 113 14.27 -0.46 3.92
CA GLY A 113 14.22 0.24 2.65
C GLY A 113 13.44 -0.52 1.57
N SER A 114 12.65 -1.50 1.94
CA SER A 114 11.94 -2.37 1.01
C SER A 114 10.50 -1.92 0.80
N VAL A 115 10.01 -2.17 -0.40
CA VAL A 115 8.64 -1.91 -0.82
C VAL A 115 7.93 -3.25 -0.92
N HIS A 116 6.88 -3.43 -0.17
CA HIS A 116 6.17 -4.71 -0.08
C HIS A 116 4.78 -4.59 -0.68
N THR A 117 4.62 -5.05 -1.91
CA THR A 117 3.29 -5.12 -2.52
C THR A 117 2.51 -6.28 -1.91
N ILE A 118 1.27 -6.02 -1.57
CA ILE A 118 0.32 -7.02 -1.10
C ILE A 118 -0.99 -6.76 -1.84
N ASP A 119 -1.09 -7.31 -3.03
CA ASP A 119 -2.01 -6.81 -4.05
C ASP A 119 -2.70 -7.91 -4.86
N GLY A 120 -2.60 -9.15 -4.45
CA GLY A 120 -3.23 -10.25 -5.17
C GLY A 120 -2.76 -10.40 -6.62
N GLY A 121 -1.59 -9.87 -6.95
CA GLY A 121 -1.02 -9.93 -8.29
C GLY A 121 -1.32 -8.70 -9.16
N PHE A 122 -1.94 -7.67 -8.60
CA PHE A 122 -2.37 -6.49 -9.36
C PHE A 122 -1.23 -5.83 -10.15
N THR A 123 -0.05 -5.74 -9.57
CA THR A 123 1.12 -5.09 -10.20
C THR A 123 2.08 -6.06 -10.88
N ALA A 124 1.72 -7.33 -10.92
CA ALA A 124 2.58 -8.35 -11.51
C ALA A 124 2.75 -8.18 -13.02
#